data_736886abe93eb802927fd4ab21867c4c
#
_entry.id   736886abe93eb802927fd4ab21867c4c
#
_cell.length_a   1.000
_cell.length_b   1.000
_cell.length_c   1.000
_cell.angle_alpha   90.00
_cell.angle_beta   90.00
_cell.angle_gamma   90.00
#
_symmetry.space_group_name_H-M   'P 1'
#
loop_
_entity.id
_entity.type
_entity.pdbx_description
1 polymer ?
#
loop_
_entity_poly.entity_id
_entity_poly.type
_entity_poly.pdbx_seq_one_letter_code
_entity_poly.pdbx_strand_id
1 'polypeptide(L)'
;MTSSDFQLRGVGDPRLAVHATSPLPAWLWSIDGTRVLWANAVGARFFGAANAAALAQKTFGPADSHRRQVAQLARRLPAGGAIRLERLRGFGAALGTLMTCACARLEFADGGHAVLVTAMNATGRIMPLVERLHRLVEGAVVPMAAFAPDGLFIGASEAARPLLGFRDLGDRKSVV
;
A
#
# COMPACT_ATOMS: atom_id res chain seq x y z
N MET A 1 -9.50 -15.59 5.83
CA MET A 1 -9.13 -14.57 4.82
C MET A 1 -7.65 -14.31 4.94
N THR A 2 -6.88 -14.68 3.93
CA THR A 2 -5.42 -14.55 3.95
C THR A 2 -5.00 -13.11 3.56
N SER A 3 -3.82 -12.67 3.98
CA SER A 3 -3.24 -11.35 3.62
C SER A 3 -3.13 -11.17 2.09
N SER A 4 -2.94 -12.27 1.36
CA SER A 4 -2.90 -12.30 -0.10
C SER A 4 -4.22 -11.90 -0.76
N ASP A 5 -5.37 -12.28 -0.15
CA ASP A 5 -6.69 -11.91 -0.68
C ASP A 5 -6.93 -10.41 -0.66
N PHE A 6 -6.42 -9.70 0.37
CA PHE A 6 -6.54 -8.24 0.44
C PHE A 6 -5.64 -7.52 -0.56
N GLN A 7 -4.47 -8.07 -0.87
CA GLN A 7 -3.58 -7.47 -1.87
C GLN A 7 -4.13 -7.60 -3.28
N LEU A 8 -4.71 -8.74 -3.63
CA LEU A 8 -5.44 -8.95 -4.88
C LEU A 8 -6.63 -7.99 -5.01
N ARG A 9 -7.37 -7.79 -3.92
CA ARG A 9 -8.48 -6.83 -3.87
C ARG A 9 -8.01 -5.39 -4.00
N GLY A 10 -6.85 -5.05 -3.43
CA GLY A 10 -6.27 -3.71 -3.52
C GLY A 10 -5.97 -3.26 -4.96
N VAL A 11 -5.63 -4.20 -5.85
CA VAL A 11 -5.43 -3.90 -7.28
C VAL A 11 -6.77 -3.82 -8.02
N GLY A 12 -7.79 -4.59 -7.60
CA GLY A 12 -9.12 -4.63 -8.22
C GLY A 12 -10.13 -3.64 -7.64
N ASP A 13 -9.91 -3.09 -6.45
CA ASP A 13 -10.83 -2.12 -5.83
C ASP A 13 -10.49 -0.71 -6.33
N PRO A 14 -11.40 -0.02 -7.05
CA PRO A 14 -11.14 1.30 -7.61
C PRO A 14 -10.82 2.36 -6.52
N ARG A 15 -11.30 2.17 -5.30
CA ARG A 15 -11.01 3.07 -4.17
C ARG A 15 -9.56 2.98 -3.71
N LEU A 16 -8.89 1.85 -3.92
CA LEU A 16 -7.48 1.62 -3.61
C LEU A 16 -6.59 1.86 -4.83
N ALA A 17 -7.09 1.54 -6.03
CA ALA A 17 -6.36 1.68 -7.29
C ALA A 17 -5.86 3.11 -7.52
N VAL A 18 -6.67 4.12 -7.17
CA VAL A 18 -6.29 5.55 -7.29
C VAL A 18 -5.08 5.93 -6.44
N HIS A 19 -4.79 5.15 -5.39
CA HIS A 19 -3.65 5.37 -4.51
C HIS A 19 -2.42 4.52 -4.87
N ALA A 20 -2.57 3.51 -5.74
CA ALA A 20 -1.52 2.52 -6.00
C ALA A 20 -0.20 3.15 -6.47
N THR A 21 -0.28 4.15 -7.35
CA THR A 21 0.87 4.88 -7.89
C THR A 21 1.04 6.29 -7.31
N SER A 22 0.26 6.65 -6.30
CA SER A 22 0.33 7.96 -5.65
C SER A 22 1.71 8.23 -5.04
N PRO A 23 2.24 9.48 -5.12
CA PRO A 23 3.44 9.86 -4.40
C PRO A 23 3.20 10.02 -2.89
N LEU A 24 1.95 10.02 -2.45
CA LEU A 24 1.56 10.10 -1.05
C LEU A 24 1.39 8.70 -0.47
N PRO A 25 1.82 8.46 0.77
CA PRO A 25 1.65 7.17 1.41
C PRO A 25 0.17 6.89 1.70
N ALA A 26 -0.25 5.66 1.41
CA ALA A 26 -1.59 5.16 1.66
C ALA A 26 -1.54 3.76 2.26
N TRP A 27 -2.41 3.49 3.24
CA TRP A 27 -2.49 2.23 3.96
C TRP A 27 -3.95 1.84 4.18
N LEU A 28 -4.26 0.57 3.97
CA LEU A 28 -5.51 -0.05 4.39
C LEU A 28 -5.23 -0.89 5.62
N TRP A 29 -5.86 -0.57 6.73
CA TRP A 29 -5.67 -1.22 8.01
C TRP A 29 -6.85 -2.12 8.38
N SER A 30 -6.57 -3.21 9.10
CA SER A 30 -7.60 -3.93 9.84
C SER A 30 -8.28 -3.00 10.85
N ILE A 31 -9.58 -3.20 11.12
CA ILE A 31 -10.36 -2.32 12.01
C ILE A 31 -9.85 -2.28 13.46
N ASP A 32 -9.13 -3.30 13.89
CA ASP A 32 -8.48 -3.39 15.19
C ASP A 32 -7.06 -2.77 15.19
N GLY A 33 -6.58 -2.33 14.02
CA GLY A 33 -5.26 -1.73 13.82
C GLY A 33 -4.08 -2.69 13.99
N THR A 34 -4.31 -4.00 14.06
CA THR A 34 -3.24 -4.99 14.28
C THR A 34 -2.39 -5.24 13.06
N ARG A 35 -2.91 -5.01 11.86
CA ARG A 35 -2.21 -5.28 10.59
C ARG A 35 -2.55 -4.27 9.52
N VAL A 36 -1.59 -4.04 8.63
CA VAL A 36 -1.80 -3.36 7.35
C VAL A 36 -2.21 -4.43 6.33
N LEU A 37 -3.40 -4.29 5.76
CA LEU A 37 -3.96 -5.23 4.80
C LEU A 37 -3.47 -4.94 3.38
N TRP A 38 -3.26 -3.66 3.07
CA TRP A 38 -2.72 -3.17 1.82
C TRP A 38 -1.99 -1.85 2.04
N ALA A 39 -0.98 -1.58 1.24
CA ALA A 39 -0.31 -0.28 1.17
C ALA A 39 0.19 -0.03 -0.24
N ASN A 40 0.32 1.24 -0.62
CA ASN A 40 1.10 1.56 -1.81
C ASN A 40 2.61 1.51 -1.52
N ALA A 41 3.43 1.63 -2.55
CA ALA A 41 4.89 1.54 -2.42
C ALA A 41 5.48 2.55 -1.42
N VAL A 42 4.93 3.77 -1.40
CA VAL A 42 5.35 4.84 -0.48
C VAL A 42 4.97 4.50 0.96
N GLY A 43 3.75 3.99 1.16
CA GLY A 43 3.27 3.54 2.47
C GLY A 43 4.07 2.36 3.03
N ALA A 44 4.43 1.39 2.18
CA ALA A 44 5.27 0.27 2.59
C ALA A 44 6.67 0.74 3.03
N ARG A 45 7.31 1.58 2.22
CA ARG A 45 8.61 2.17 2.55
C ARG A 45 8.60 2.96 3.86
N PHE A 46 7.50 3.65 4.15
CA PHE A 46 7.34 4.41 5.38
C PHE A 46 7.56 3.54 6.63
N PHE A 47 7.08 2.30 6.63
CA PHE A 47 7.29 1.33 7.70
C PHE A 47 8.56 0.47 7.54
N GLY A 48 9.48 0.86 6.64
CA GLY A 48 10.72 0.14 6.37
C GLY A 48 10.52 -1.20 5.66
N ALA A 49 9.35 -1.43 5.06
CA ALA A 49 9.07 -2.65 4.31
C ALA A 49 9.47 -2.49 2.83
N ALA A 50 9.99 -3.56 2.24
CA ALA A 50 10.41 -3.57 0.83
C ALA A 50 9.22 -3.35 -0.10
N ASN A 51 8.07 -3.96 0.21
CA ASN A 51 6.82 -3.86 -0.55
C ASN A 51 5.60 -4.04 0.36
N ALA A 52 4.41 -3.95 -0.21
CA ALA A 52 3.14 -4.12 0.51
C ALA A 52 3.00 -5.52 1.13
N ALA A 53 3.48 -6.57 0.46
CA ALA A 53 3.41 -7.94 0.96
C ALA A 53 4.23 -8.10 2.25
N ALA A 54 5.45 -7.57 2.27
CA ALA A 54 6.32 -7.58 3.45
C ALA A 54 5.68 -6.79 4.62
N LEU A 55 5.04 -5.64 4.33
CA LEU A 55 4.34 -4.87 5.36
C LEU A 55 3.14 -5.62 5.94
N ALA A 56 2.39 -6.35 5.12
CA ALA A 56 1.23 -7.11 5.53
C ALA A 56 1.55 -8.26 6.52
N GLN A 57 2.81 -8.72 6.55
CA GLN A 57 3.28 -9.71 7.53
C GLN A 57 3.59 -9.09 8.89
N LYS A 58 3.73 -7.76 8.96
CA LYS A 58 4.03 -7.07 10.22
C LYS A 58 2.78 -6.98 11.10
N THR A 59 2.94 -7.31 12.38
CA THR A 59 1.89 -7.18 13.39
C THR A 59 2.20 -6.02 14.32
N PHE A 60 1.20 -5.19 14.61
CA PHE A 60 1.30 -4.05 15.51
C PHE A 60 0.75 -4.42 16.88
N GLY A 61 1.58 -4.29 17.92
CA GLY A 61 1.25 -4.65 19.29
C GLY A 61 0.32 -3.64 19.99
N PRO A 62 -0.19 -3.97 21.19
CA PRO A 62 -1.09 -3.07 21.95
C PRO A 62 -0.46 -1.73 22.34
N ALA A 63 0.85 -1.70 22.55
CA ALA A 63 1.61 -0.49 22.86
C ALA A 63 1.84 0.41 21.64
N ASP A 64 1.61 -0.10 20.43
CA ASP A 64 1.85 0.65 19.19
C ASP A 64 0.83 1.78 19.02
N SER A 65 1.34 2.97 18.78
CA SER A 65 0.49 4.16 18.64
C SER A 65 -0.36 4.11 17.37
N HIS A 66 0.13 3.49 16.28
CA HIS A 66 -0.63 3.34 15.03
C HIS A 66 -1.86 2.46 15.25
N ARG A 67 -1.68 1.29 15.90
CA ARG A 67 -2.77 0.39 16.24
C ARG A 67 -3.87 1.09 17.03
N ARG A 68 -3.51 1.83 18.09
CA ARG A 68 -4.49 2.54 18.92
C ARG A 68 -5.26 3.61 18.14
N GLN A 69 -4.56 4.39 17.34
CA GLN A 69 -5.18 5.45 16.51
C GLN A 69 -6.14 4.84 15.47
N VAL A 70 -5.71 3.79 14.76
CA VAL A 70 -6.55 3.12 13.75
C VAL A 70 -7.79 2.48 14.40
N ALA A 71 -7.65 1.78 15.50
CA ALA A 71 -8.79 1.21 16.23
C ALA A 71 -9.78 2.29 16.70
N GLN A 72 -9.29 3.46 17.10
CA GLN A 72 -10.13 4.61 17.43
C GLN A 72 -10.84 5.19 16.19
N LEU A 73 -10.13 5.34 15.06
CA LEU A 73 -10.72 5.77 13.80
C LEU A 73 -11.84 4.83 13.35
N ALA A 74 -11.63 3.51 13.43
CA ALA A 74 -12.61 2.51 13.03
C ALA A 74 -13.97 2.66 13.76
N ARG A 75 -13.93 3.14 15.02
CA ARG A 75 -15.14 3.40 15.82
C ARG A 75 -15.84 4.74 15.51
N ARG A 76 -15.06 5.73 15.07
CA ARG A 76 -15.54 7.12 14.87
C ARG A 76 -15.92 7.44 13.43
N LEU A 77 -15.28 6.76 12.48
CA LEU A 77 -15.56 6.98 11.06
C LEU A 77 -16.94 6.40 10.70
N PRO A 78 -17.72 7.16 9.90
CA PRO A 78 -19.03 6.67 9.44
C PRO A 78 -18.85 5.44 8.55
N ALA A 79 -19.81 4.53 8.60
CA ALA A 79 -19.95 3.48 7.60
C ALA A 79 -20.23 4.11 6.22
N GLY A 80 -19.88 3.39 5.14
CA GLY A 80 -20.17 3.84 3.78
C GLY A 80 -19.05 4.64 3.10
N GLY A 81 -17.84 4.67 3.69
CA GLY A 81 -16.65 5.17 3.01
C GLY A 81 -16.48 6.69 2.92
N ALA A 82 -17.31 7.46 3.64
CA ALA A 82 -17.16 8.91 3.67
C ALA A 82 -15.78 9.31 4.24
N ILE A 83 -15.07 10.15 3.48
CA ILE A 83 -13.73 10.62 3.84
C ILE A 83 -13.83 11.69 4.93
N ARG A 84 -13.02 11.56 5.97
CA ARG A 84 -12.78 12.57 6.99
C ARG A 84 -11.30 12.91 7.10
N LEU A 85 -11.00 14.18 7.35
CA LEU A 85 -9.66 14.62 7.65
C LEU A 85 -9.38 14.47 9.14
N GLU A 86 -8.35 13.72 9.47
CA GLU A 86 -7.92 13.44 10.84
C GLU A 86 -6.45 13.79 11.01
N ARG A 87 -6.07 14.18 12.22
CA ARG A 87 -4.66 14.47 12.56
C ARG A 87 -4.08 13.27 13.31
N LEU A 88 -3.15 12.59 12.67
CA LEU A 88 -2.54 11.36 13.17
C LEU A 88 -1.06 11.55 13.47
N ARG A 89 -0.54 10.83 14.46
CA ARG A 89 0.89 10.80 14.80
C ARG A 89 1.56 9.59 14.14
N GLY A 90 2.76 9.81 13.58
CA GLY A 90 3.56 8.72 13.04
C GLY A 90 3.11 8.20 11.67
N PHE A 91 2.19 8.89 10.98
CA PHE A 91 1.74 8.56 9.62
C PHE A 91 2.43 9.42 8.56
N GLY A 92 3.76 9.50 8.60
CA GLY A 92 4.55 10.26 7.65
C GLY A 92 5.12 11.57 8.19
N ALA A 93 4.76 11.96 9.40
CA ALA A 93 5.32 13.13 10.06
C ALA A 93 6.58 12.79 10.85
N ALA A 94 7.48 13.76 11.03
CA ALA A 94 8.60 13.65 11.95
C ALA A 94 8.13 13.31 13.37
N LEU A 95 9.01 12.72 14.19
CA LEU A 95 8.72 12.36 15.57
C LEU A 95 8.06 13.53 16.33
N GLY A 96 6.88 13.26 16.93
CA GLY A 96 6.13 14.24 17.71
C GLY A 96 5.19 15.14 16.91
N THR A 97 5.26 15.18 15.59
CA THR A 97 4.36 16.01 14.76
C THR A 97 3.10 15.25 14.33
N LEU A 98 2.05 16.02 14.04
CA LEU A 98 0.78 15.50 13.53
C LEU A 98 0.76 15.61 12.00
N MET A 99 0.34 14.55 11.34
CA MET A 99 0.05 14.53 9.91
C MET A 99 -1.46 14.63 9.68
N THR A 100 -1.87 15.49 8.77
CA THR A 100 -3.25 15.46 8.26
C THR A 100 -3.40 14.30 7.29
N CYS A 101 -4.34 13.42 7.59
CA CYS A 101 -4.65 12.24 6.80
C CYS A 101 -6.12 12.26 6.38
N ALA A 102 -6.39 11.87 5.16
CA ALA A 102 -7.73 11.50 4.71
C ALA A 102 -8.01 10.06 5.18
N CYS A 103 -9.06 9.90 5.96
CA CYS A 103 -9.42 8.61 6.56
C CYS A 103 -10.84 8.22 6.16
N ALA A 104 -11.03 6.96 5.78
CA ALA A 104 -12.33 6.40 5.45
C ALA A 104 -12.47 4.98 6.01
N ARG A 105 -13.66 4.63 6.50
CA ARG A 105 -14.00 3.24 6.82
C ARG A 105 -14.61 2.61 5.59
N LEU A 106 -13.92 1.61 5.04
CA LEU A 106 -14.37 0.89 3.86
C LEU A 106 -15.09 -0.39 4.27
N GLU A 107 -16.15 -0.70 3.54
CA GLU A 107 -16.85 -1.97 3.58
C GLU A 107 -16.68 -2.67 2.25
N PHE A 108 -16.39 -3.96 2.28
CA PHE A 108 -16.17 -4.80 1.11
C PHE A 108 -17.37 -5.73 0.87
N ALA A 109 -17.53 -6.19 -0.35
CA ALA A 109 -18.66 -7.03 -0.76
C ALA A 109 -18.81 -8.34 0.04
N ASP A 110 -17.75 -8.81 0.67
CA ASP A 110 -17.75 -9.99 1.55
C ASP A 110 -18.09 -9.67 3.01
N GLY A 111 -18.53 -8.46 3.31
CA GLY A 111 -18.81 -7.99 4.66
C GLY A 111 -17.57 -7.61 5.49
N GLY A 112 -16.36 -7.67 4.91
CA GLY A 112 -15.14 -7.24 5.57
C GLY A 112 -15.11 -5.71 5.72
N HIS A 113 -14.51 -5.25 6.83
CA HIS A 113 -14.32 -3.82 7.09
C HIS A 113 -12.84 -3.49 7.26
N ALA A 114 -12.44 -2.29 6.81
CA ALA A 114 -11.07 -1.81 6.97
C ALA A 114 -11.05 -0.28 7.08
N VAL A 115 -9.93 0.29 7.52
CA VAL A 115 -9.70 1.73 7.60
C VAL A 115 -8.65 2.12 6.58
N LEU A 116 -9.03 2.92 5.59
CA LEU A 116 -8.11 3.55 4.65
C LEU A 116 -7.56 4.83 5.30
N VAL A 117 -6.25 4.96 5.31
CA VAL A 117 -5.53 6.15 5.77
C VAL A 117 -4.61 6.61 4.65
N THR A 118 -4.77 7.84 4.18
CA THR A 118 -3.90 8.45 3.16
C THR A 118 -3.34 9.75 3.70
N ALA A 119 -2.02 9.90 3.70
CA ALA A 119 -1.40 11.17 4.07
C ALA A 119 -1.70 12.24 3.01
N MET A 120 -1.98 13.47 3.45
CA MET A 120 -2.32 14.58 2.55
C MET A 120 -1.09 15.32 2.04
N ASN A 121 0.05 15.15 2.69
CA ASN A 121 1.32 15.78 2.32
C ASN A 121 2.44 14.74 2.27
N ALA A 122 3.36 14.90 1.33
CA ALA A 122 4.58 14.11 1.29
C ALA A 122 5.55 14.63 2.36
N THR A 123 6.17 13.70 3.08
CA THR A 123 7.27 14.00 3.99
C THR A 123 8.55 13.34 3.49
N GLY A 124 9.61 14.12 3.37
CA GLY A 124 10.88 13.64 2.88
C GLY A 124 10.98 13.56 1.36
N ARG A 125 11.93 12.75 0.87
CA ARG A 125 12.21 12.60 -0.56
C ARG A 125 11.06 11.86 -1.26
N ILE A 126 10.51 12.49 -2.28
CA ILE A 126 9.45 11.90 -3.13
C ILE A 126 10.03 10.68 -3.86
N MET A 127 9.33 9.54 -3.76
CA MET A 127 9.68 8.34 -4.52
C MET A 127 9.30 8.54 -6.00
N PRO A 128 10.23 8.39 -6.96
CA PRO A 128 9.94 8.54 -8.38
C PRO A 128 8.84 7.56 -8.85
N LEU A 129 8.09 7.93 -9.90
CA LEU A 129 7.01 7.09 -10.44
C LEU A 129 7.51 5.70 -10.86
N VAL A 130 8.66 5.64 -11.53
CA VAL A 130 9.27 4.38 -11.97
C VAL A 130 9.56 3.46 -10.78
N GLU A 131 10.10 3.99 -9.69
CA GLU A 131 10.34 3.21 -8.45
C GLU A 131 9.02 2.75 -7.82
N ARG A 132 7.98 3.60 -7.81
CA ARG A 132 6.65 3.22 -7.30
C ARG A 132 6.03 2.08 -8.11
N LEU A 133 6.09 2.16 -9.44
CA LEU A 133 5.61 1.12 -10.34
C LEU A 133 6.39 -0.18 -10.17
N HIS A 134 7.71 -0.11 -10.12
CA HIS A 134 8.56 -1.28 -9.91
C HIS A 134 8.18 -2.01 -8.61
N ARG A 135 8.08 -1.29 -7.50
CA ARG A 135 7.71 -1.89 -6.20
C ARG A 135 6.27 -2.40 -6.16
N LEU A 136 5.34 -1.74 -6.86
CA LEU A 136 3.96 -2.21 -6.98
C LEU A 136 3.90 -3.56 -7.68
N VAL A 137 4.61 -3.68 -8.80
CA VAL A 137 4.63 -4.88 -9.64
C VAL A 137 5.42 -6.01 -8.95
N GLU A 138 6.58 -5.71 -8.39
CA GLU A 138 7.43 -6.68 -7.69
C GLU A 138 6.69 -7.34 -6.51
N GLY A 139 5.88 -6.58 -5.79
CA GLY A 139 5.07 -7.09 -4.67
C GLY A 139 3.78 -7.79 -5.07
N ALA A 140 3.44 -7.87 -6.37
CA ALA A 140 2.21 -8.50 -6.82
C ALA A 140 2.32 -10.02 -6.83
N VAL A 141 1.30 -10.69 -6.27
CA VAL A 141 1.19 -12.16 -6.26
C VAL A 141 0.62 -12.72 -7.57
N VAL A 142 0.00 -11.85 -8.38
CA VAL A 142 -0.50 -12.21 -9.73
C VAL A 142 0.55 -11.86 -10.78
N PRO A 143 0.52 -12.52 -11.96
CA PRO A 143 1.37 -12.14 -13.09
C PRO A 143 1.09 -10.70 -13.51
N MET A 144 2.05 -9.81 -13.28
CA MET A 144 1.99 -8.40 -13.67
C MET A 144 3.32 -7.96 -14.27
N ALA A 145 3.26 -7.09 -15.28
CA ALA A 145 4.42 -6.40 -15.82
C ALA A 145 4.07 -4.91 -16.01
N ALA A 146 5.04 -4.04 -15.84
CA ALA A 146 4.92 -2.61 -16.08
C ALA A 146 5.90 -2.18 -17.18
N PHE A 147 5.39 -1.36 -18.09
CA PHE A 147 6.15 -0.75 -19.16
C PHE A 147 5.96 0.76 -19.13
N ALA A 148 6.97 1.51 -19.54
CA ALA A 148 6.85 2.93 -19.80
C ALA A 148 6.06 3.17 -21.09
N PRO A 149 5.55 4.39 -21.34
CA PRO A 149 4.79 4.69 -22.55
C PRO A 149 5.55 4.46 -23.86
N ASP A 150 6.88 4.51 -23.84
CA ASP A 150 7.79 4.22 -24.94
C ASP A 150 8.10 2.71 -25.11
N GLY A 151 7.45 1.85 -24.31
CA GLY A 151 7.64 0.41 -24.33
C GLY A 151 8.79 -0.11 -23.47
N LEU A 152 9.56 0.77 -22.80
CA LEU A 152 10.64 0.34 -21.94
C LEU A 152 10.10 -0.47 -20.75
N PHE A 153 10.67 -1.65 -20.54
CA PHE A 153 10.33 -2.52 -19.42
C PHE A 153 10.76 -1.90 -18.08
N ILE A 154 9.82 -1.73 -17.16
CA ILE A 154 10.05 -1.18 -15.81
C ILE A 154 10.27 -2.31 -14.81
N GLY A 155 9.45 -3.35 -14.86
CA GLY A 155 9.54 -4.47 -13.94
C GLY A 155 8.42 -5.49 -14.12
N ALA A 156 8.57 -6.66 -13.48
CA ALA A 156 7.56 -7.70 -13.46
C ALA A 156 7.48 -8.37 -12.09
N SER A 157 6.30 -8.92 -11.77
CA SER A 157 6.12 -9.76 -10.58
C SER A 157 6.85 -11.09 -10.76
N GLU A 158 7.14 -11.75 -9.64
CA GLU A 158 7.70 -13.10 -9.63
C GLU A 158 6.84 -14.07 -10.47
N ALA A 159 5.52 -13.97 -10.31
CA ALA A 159 4.56 -14.81 -11.03
C ALA A 159 4.54 -14.56 -12.55
N ALA A 160 4.99 -13.39 -13.02
CA ALA A 160 5.05 -13.07 -14.46
C ALA A 160 6.32 -13.59 -15.14
N ARG A 161 7.39 -13.90 -14.40
CA ARG A 161 8.69 -14.33 -14.96
C ARG A 161 8.60 -15.47 -15.95
N PRO A 162 7.91 -16.59 -15.64
CA PRO A 162 7.79 -17.69 -16.58
C PRO A 162 7.07 -17.31 -17.87
N LEU A 163 6.09 -16.39 -17.77
CA LEU A 163 5.29 -15.93 -18.92
C LEU A 163 6.09 -15.01 -19.83
N LEU A 164 7.07 -14.27 -19.30
CA LEU A 164 7.93 -13.36 -20.03
C LEU A 164 9.21 -14.03 -20.56
N GLY A 165 9.39 -15.33 -20.29
CA GLY A 165 10.55 -16.09 -20.73
C GLY A 165 11.87 -15.74 -20.00
N PHE A 166 11.81 -14.96 -18.94
CA PHE A 166 13.00 -14.64 -18.13
C PHE A 166 13.38 -15.83 -17.24
N ARG A 167 14.57 -16.36 -17.43
CA ARG A 167 15.11 -17.44 -16.57
C ARG A 167 15.78 -16.90 -15.31
N ASP A 168 16.28 -15.65 -15.34
CA ASP A 168 16.88 -14.98 -14.19
C ASP A 168 16.91 -13.46 -14.36
N LEU A 169 16.93 -12.70 -13.24
CA LEU A 169 17.06 -11.23 -13.25
C LEU A 169 18.43 -10.74 -13.77
N GLY A 170 19.41 -11.63 -13.86
CA GLY A 170 20.73 -11.38 -14.45
C GLY A 170 20.72 -11.16 -15.96
N ASP A 171 19.73 -11.69 -16.66
CA ASP A 171 19.63 -11.69 -18.14
C ASP A 171 19.17 -10.34 -18.75
N ARG A 172 18.99 -9.32 -17.90
CA ARG A 172 18.55 -7.97 -18.33
C ARG A 172 19.53 -7.22 -19.24
N LYS A 173 20.76 -7.72 -19.42
CA LYS A 173 21.82 -7.03 -20.18
C LYS A 173 21.92 -7.47 -21.64
N SER A 174 21.09 -8.39 -22.09
CA SER A 174 21.26 -9.02 -23.42
C SER A 174 20.10 -8.86 -24.40
N VAL A 175 19.18 -7.92 -24.16
CA VAL A 175 18.17 -7.58 -25.17
C VAL A 175 18.38 -6.10 -25.56
N VAL A 176 19.30 -5.91 -26.49
CA VAL A 176 19.41 -4.73 -27.37
C VAL A 176 18.88 -5.11 -28.71
#